data_f2462404313129bf06e570f44b10ead8
#
_entry.id   f2462404313129bf06e570f44b10ead8
#
_cell.length_a   1.000
_cell.length_b   1.000
_cell.length_c   1.000
_cell.angle_alpha   90.00
_cell.angle_beta   90.00
_cell.angle_gamma   90.00
#
_symmetry.space_group_name_H-M   'P 1'
#
loop_
_entity.id
_entity.type
_entity.pdbx_description
1 polymer ?
#
loop_
_entity_poly.entity_id
_entity_poly.type
_entity_poly.pdbx_seq_one_letter_code
_entity_poly.pdbx_strand_id
1 'polypeptide(L)'
;VLGGLLLDNQAWDRIGDQVAETDFYRDEHRRIFRQIRKLLDSAKPADVVTVAEALDAAGEGDQTGGLAYLGELAANTPSAANIKRYAEIVRERSVLRQLVATADEIAADALNPLGRDAETLLDEAESKIFKIAEAGAGHSEGFVHINPLLTQVVERIQELHDRDNPSDITGVPTGFIDLDQKT
;
A
#
# COMPACT_ATOMS: atom_id res chain seq x y z
N VAL A 1 14.01 -7.28 -0.46
CA VAL A 1 12.94 -7.45 0.52
C VAL A 1 12.90 -8.89 0.99
N LEU A 2 12.60 -9.87 0.13
CA LEU A 2 12.47 -11.28 0.52
C LEU A 2 13.69 -11.81 1.28
N GLY A 3 14.89 -11.69 0.69
CA GLY A 3 16.12 -12.13 1.36
C GLY A 3 16.37 -11.41 2.70
N GLY A 4 16.00 -10.13 2.82
CA GLY A 4 16.09 -9.41 4.10
C GLY A 4 15.17 -9.95 5.17
N LEU A 5 13.94 -10.36 4.81
CA LEU A 5 13.01 -11.02 5.73
C LEU A 5 13.47 -12.42 6.15
N LEU A 6 14.09 -13.16 5.22
CA LEU A 6 14.68 -14.49 5.52
C LEU A 6 15.89 -14.41 6.48
N LEU A 7 16.62 -13.27 6.49
CA LEU A 7 17.76 -13.02 7.36
C LEU A 7 17.37 -12.41 8.72
N ASP A 8 16.34 -11.57 8.74
CA ASP A 8 15.90 -10.83 9.92
C ASP A 8 14.37 -10.67 9.93
N ASN A 9 13.72 -11.50 10.75
CA ASN A 9 12.26 -11.47 10.86
C ASN A 9 11.72 -10.20 11.55
N GLN A 10 12.52 -9.54 12.40
CA GLN A 10 12.13 -8.26 13.02
C GLN A 10 11.98 -7.13 11.98
N ALA A 11 12.58 -7.31 10.80
CA ALA A 11 12.38 -6.41 9.67
C ALA A 11 10.93 -6.33 9.20
N TRP A 12 10.10 -7.34 9.53
CA TRP A 12 8.67 -7.36 9.23
C TRP A 12 7.92 -6.18 9.86
N ASP A 13 8.22 -5.85 11.11
CA ASP A 13 7.59 -4.74 11.84
C ASP A 13 7.77 -3.37 11.14
N ARG A 14 8.77 -3.27 10.26
CA ARG A 14 9.12 -2.04 9.55
C ARG A 14 8.49 -1.92 8.17
N ILE A 15 8.00 -3.02 7.60
CA ILE A 15 7.54 -3.07 6.20
C ILE A 15 6.24 -3.84 5.97
N GLY A 16 5.72 -4.53 6.98
CA GLY A 16 4.56 -5.40 6.83
C GLY A 16 3.30 -4.67 6.36
N ASP A 17 3.20 -3.39 6.65
CA ASP A 17 2.16 -2.47 6.21
C ASP A 17 2.47 -1.75 4.88
N GLN A 18 3.72 -1.80 4.39
CA GLN A 18 4.18 -1.04 3.22
C GLN A 18 4.19 -1.85 1.92
N VAL A 19 4.28 -3.16 2.01
CA VAL A 19 4.40 -4.06 0.86
C VAL A 19 3.37 -5.17 0.94
N ALA A 20 2.66 -5.38 -0.15
CA ALA A 20 1.75 -6.49 -0.33
C ALA A 20 2.32 -7.54 -1.29
N GLU A 21 1.74 -8.74 -1.27
CA GLU A 21 2.07 -9.83 -2.19
C GLU A 21 1.98 -9.38 -3.66
N THR A 22 0.96 -8.61 -4.00
CA THR A 22 0.71 -8.10 -5.35
C THR A 22 1.75 -7.11 -5.87
N ASP A 23 2.59 -6.55 -4.97
CA ASP A 23 3.65 -5.64 -5.34
C ASP A 23 4.83 -6.33 -6.02
N PHE A 24 4.97 -7.64 -5.85
CA PHE A 24 6.01 -8.40 -6.51
C PHE A 24 5.62 -8.75 -7.95
N TYR A 25 6.55 -8.52 -8.88
CA TYR A 25 6.32 -8.79 -10.30
C TYR A 25 6.29 -10.29 -10.61
N ARG A 26 7.27 -11.04 -10.09
CA ARG A 26 7.41 -12.47 -10.34
C ARG A 26 6.47 -13.27 -9.44
N ASP A 27 5.78 -14.26 -10.01
CA ASP A 27 4.82 -15.07 -9.29
C ASP A 27 5.49 -15.88 -8.16
N GLU A 28 6.70 -16.41 -8.40
CA GLU A 28 7.48 -17.08 -7.37
C GLU A 28 7.77 -16.19 -6.16
N HIS A 29 8.03 -14.88 -6.38
CA HIS A 29 8.24 -13.92 -5.28
C HIS A 29 6.96 -13.65 -4.50
N ARG A 30 5.80 -13.61 -5.16
CA ARG A 30 4.50 -13.48 -4.51
C ARG A 30 4.23 -14.65 -3.59
N ARG A 31 4.46 -15.87 -4.06
CA ARG A 31 4.29 -17.11 -3.29
C ARG A 31 5.22 -17.14 -2.07
N ILE A 32 6.51 -16.84 -2.27
CA ILE A 32 7.49 -16.75 -1.19
C ILE A 32 7.04 -15.72 -0.15
N PHE A 33 6.67 -14.50 -0.57
CA PHE A 33 6.22 -13.45 0.33
C PHE A 33 4.98 -13.87 1.13
N ARG A 34 4.02 -14.51 0.48
CA ARG A 34 2.81 -15.05 1.12
C ARG A 34 3.13 -16.04 2.23
N GLN A 35 4.08 -16.95 2.02
CA GLN A 35 4.45 -17.93 3.04
C GLN A 35 5.25 -17.28 4.17
N ILE A 36 6.16 -16.35 3.87
CA ILE A 36 6.86 -15.55 4.89
C ILE A 36 5.84 -14.85 5.79
N ARG A 37 4.88 -14.12 5.19
CA ARG A 37 3.83 -13.43 5.92
C ARG A 37 3.03 -14.38 6.82
N LYS A 38 2.56 -15.51 6.29
CA LYS A 38 1.79 -16.50 7.07
C LYS A 38 2.55 -17.03 8.27
N LEU A 39 3.86 -17.29 8.12
CA LEU A 39 4.71 -17.74 9.21
C LEU A 39 4.83 -16.65 10.28
N LEU A 40 5.14 -15.41 9.88
CA LEU A 40 5.32 -14.29 10.79
C LEU A 40 4.01 -13.92 11.49
N ASP A 41 2.88 -13.88 10.79
CA ASP A 41 1.54 -13.64 11.36
C ASP A 41 1.15 -14.74 12.39
N SER A 42 1.74 -15.95 12.26
CA SER A 42 1.57 -17.07 13.19
C SER A 42 2.63 -17.10 14.29
N ALA A 43 3.46 -16.04 14.41
CA ALA A 43 4.61 -15.97 15.32
C ALA A 43 5.62 -17.14 15.17
N LYS A 44 5.76 -17.65 13.95
CA LYS A 44 6.74 -18.66 13.57
C LYS A 44 7.93 -18.02 12.86
N PRO A 45 9.14 -18.57 13.01
CA PRO A 45 10.29 -18.05 12.27
C PRO A 45 10.12 -18.29 10.77
N ALA A 46 10.54 -17.31 9.97
CA ALA A 46 10.52 -17.33 8.52
C ALA A 46 11.95 -17.26 7.98
N ASP A 47 12.71 -18.34 8.15
CA ASP A 47 14.04 -18.52 7.55
C ASP A 47 13.96 -19.36 6.25
N VAL A 48 15.11 -19.57 5.63
CA VAL A 48 15.21 -20.30 4.36
C VAL A 48 14.62 -21.72 4.45
N VAL A 49 14.79 -22.40 5.58
CA VAL A 49 14.33 -23.79 5.77
C VAL A 49 12.83 -23.83 6.03
N THR A 50 12.35 -23.03 6.98
CA THR A 50 10.93 -23.00 7.37
C THR A 50 10.02 -22.50 6.23
N VAL A 51 10.51 -21.55 5.42
CA VAL A 51 9.78 -21.09 4.24
C VAL A 51 9.79 -22.14 3.13
N ALA A 52 10.89 -22.87 2.93
CA ALA A 52 10.92 -23.97 1.98
C ALA A 52 9.92 -25.08 2.35
N GLU A 53 9.89 -25.51 3.62
CA GLU A 53 8.91 -26.47 4.11
C GLU A 53 7.47 -25.99 3.94
N ALA A 54 7.20 -24.70 4.19
CA ALA A 54 5.86 -24.13 4.02
C ALA A 54 5.43 -24.09 2.55
N LEU A 55 6.36 -23.83 1.62
CA LEU A 55 6.13 -23.88 0.18
C LEU A 55 5.87 -25.30 -0.30
N ASP A 56 6.66 -26.28 0.17
CA ASP A 56 6.49 -27.70 -0.17
C ASP A 56 5.14 -28.24 0.36
N ALA A 57 4.79 -27.89 1.59
CA ALA A 57 3.50 -28.25 2.18
C ALA A 57 2.29 -27.62 1.42
N ALA A 58 2.50 -26.46 0.78
CA ALA A 58 1.51 -25.82 -0.08
C ALA A 58 1.50 -26.36 -1.52
N GLY A 59 2.41 -27.27 -1.89
CA GLY A 59 2.59 -27.75 -3.27
C GLY A 59 3.18 -26.71 -4.21
N GLU A 60 3.87 -25.67 -3.69
CA GLU A 60 4.43 -24.54 -4.43
C GLU A 60 5.98 -24.61 -4.53
N GLY A 61 6.63 -25.62 -3.97
CA GLY A 61 8.09 -25.72 -3.91
C GLY A 61 8.74 -25.67 -5.29
N ASP A 62 8.31 -26.51 -6.23
CA ASP A 62 8.87 -26.55 -7.60
C ASP A 62 8.69 -25.23 -8.35
N GLN A 63 7.59 -24.51 -8.11
CA GLN A 63 7.25 -23.25 -8.79
C GLN A 63 8.03 -22.05 -8.24
N THR A 64 8.69 -22.22 -7.08
CA THR A 64 9.43 -21.16 -6.38
C THR A 64 10.93 -21.37 -6.40
N GLY A 65 11.40 -22.45 -7.06
CA GLY A 65 12.81 -22.82 -7.08
C GLY A 65 13.34 -23.44 -5.78
N GLY A 66 12.45 -23.75 -4.84
CA GLY A 66 12.73 -24.50 -3.62
C GLY A 66 13.80 -23.87 -2.72
N LEU A 67 14.39 -24.72 -1.87
CA LEU A 67 15.40 -24.31 -0.89
C LEU A 67 16.61 -23.62 -1.51
N ALA A 68 17.05 -24.06 -2.69
CA ALA A 68 18.22 -23.48 -3.38
C ALA A 68 18.00 -22.00 -3.72
N TYR A 69 16.85 -21.67 -4.30
CA TYR A 69 16.53 -20.30 -4.68
C TYR A 69 16.33 -19.38 -3.44
N LEU A 70 15.71 -19.89 -2.38
CA LEU A 70 15.60 -19.16 -1.12
C LEU A 70 16.98 -18.87 -0.51
N GLY A 71 17.89 -19.85 -0.58
CA GLY A 71 19.29 -19.68 -0.18
C GLY A 71 20.00 -18.61 -1.00
N GLU A 72 19.80 -18.57 -2.32
CA GLU A 72 20.34 -17.51 -3.18
C GLU A 72 19.77 -16.13 -2.83
N LEU A 73 18.47 -16.01 -2.58
CA LEU A 73 17.85 -14.75 -2.16
C LEU A 73 18.44 -14.23 -0.84
N ALA A 74 18.66 -15.11 0.12
CA ALA A 74 19.29 -14.74 1.39
C ALA A 74 20.77 -14.37 1.21
N ALA A 75 21.54 -15.17 0.47
CA ALA A 75 22.97 -14.95 0.24
C ALA A 75 23.27 -13.67 -0.56
N ASN A 76 22.41 -13.32 -1.53
CA ASN A 76 22.56 -12.11 -2.33
C ASN A 76 22.05 -10.84 -1.62
N THR A 77 21.54 -10.96 -0.40
CA THR A 77 21.07 -9.80 0.39
C THR A 77 22.14 -9.43 1.42
N PRO A 78 22.83 -8.29 1.24
CA PRO A 78 23.93 -7.91 2.14
C PRO A 78 23.49 -7.65 3.57
N SER A 79 22.25 -7.12 3.76
CA SER A 79 21.72 -6.77 5.07
C SER A 79 20.22 -6.43 4.98
N ALA A 80 19.48 -6.67 6.06
CA ALA A 80 18.12 -6.20 6.25
C ALA A 80 18.04 -4.74 6.74
N ALA A 81 19.16 -4.06 6.99
CA ALA A 81 19.17 -2.70 7.54
C ALA A 81 18.37 -1.70 6.71
N ASN A 82 18.46 -1.79 5.39
CA ASN A 82 17.80 -0.89 4.45
C ASN A 82 16.47 -1.45 3.90
N ILE A 83 15.86 -2.40 4.58
CA ILE A 83 14.69 -3.13 4.07
C ILE A 83 13.52 -2.19 3.73
N LYS A 84 13.34 -1.13 4.53
CA LYS A 84 12.30 -0.11 4.27
C LYS A 84 12.49 0.53 2.89
N ARG A 85 13.72 0.95 2.56
CA ARG A 85 14.01 1.54 1.24
C ARG A 85 13.78 0.54 0.11
N TYR A 86 14.10 -0.74 0.32
CA TYR A 86 13.82 -1.77 -0.67
C TYR A 86 12.32 -2.03 -0.84
N ALA A 87 11.55 -1.96 0.24
CA ALA A 87 10.09 -2.05 0.19
C ALA A 87 9.48 -0.88 -0.61
N GLU A 88 9.92 0.35 -0.34
CA GLU A 88 9.51 1.54 -1.09
C GLU A 88 9.77 1.38 -2.60
N ILE A 89 10.96 0.89 -2.99
CA ILE A 89 11.29 0.65 -4.41
C ILE A 89 10.37 -0.39 -5.03
N VAL A 90 10.10 -1.51 -4.33
CA VAL A 90 9.19 -2.56 -4.82
C VAL A 90 7.79 -1.98 -5.01
N ARG A 91 7.30 -1.19 -4.05
CA ARG A 91 6.00 -0.54 -4.11
C ARG A 91 5.90 0.46 -5.27
N GLU A 92 6.88 1.34 -5.40
CA GLU A 92 6.95 2.32 -6.50
C GLU A 92 6.88 1.63 -7.87
N ARG A 93 7.67 0.55 -8.05
CA ARG A 93 7.65 -0.24 -9.28
C ARG A 93 6.33 -0.95 -9.51
N SER A 94 5.64 -1.37 -8.45
CA SER A 94 4.30 -1.95 -8.53
C SER A 94 3.29 -0.92 -9.04
N VAL A 95 3.26 0.27 -8.45
CA VAL A 95 2.37 1.37 -8.87
C VAL A 95 2.58 1.75 -10.34
N LEU A 96 3.85 1.87 -10.77
CA LEU A 96 4.14 2.16 -12.17
C LEU A 96 3.63 1.07 -13.12
N ARG A 97 3.76 -0.21 -12.76
CA ARG A 97 3.20 -1.32 -13.55
C ARG A 97 1.68 -1.29 -13.61
N GLN A 98 1.03 -1.01 -12.49
CA GLN A 98 -0.43 -0.87 -12.44
C GLN A 98 -0.89 0.30 -13.30
N LEU A 99 -0.18 1.43 -13.26
CA LEU A 99 -0.50 2.59 -14.09
C LEU A 99 -0.40 2.27 -15.60
N VAL A 100 0.65 1.56 -16.01
CA VAL A 100 0.81 1.12 -17.41
C VAL A 100 -0.34 0.20 -17.81
N ALA A 101 -0.63 -0.84 -17.02
CA ALA A 101 -1.71 -1.77 -17.33
C ALA A 101 -3.07 -1.07 -17.42
N THR A 102 -3.35 -0.16 -16.50
CA THR A 102 -4.60 0.63 -16.50
C THR A 102 -4.67 1.57 -17.71
N ALA A 103 -3.56 2.19 -18.11
CA ALA A 103 -3.53 3.04 -19.31
C ALA A 103 -3.82 2.21 -20.58
N ASP A 104 -3.26 1.00 -20.69
CA ASP A 104 -3.54 0.10 -21.80
C ASP A 104 -5.02 -0.32 -21.82
N GLU A 105 -5.63 -0.61 -20.66
CA GLU A 105 -7.06 -0.92 -20.56
C GLU A 105 -7.92 0.28 -20.97
N ILE A 106 -7.62 1.49 -20.50
CA ILE A 106 -8.36 2.71 -20.87
C ILE A 106 -8.26 2.96 -22.37
N ALA A 107 -7.08 2.77 -22.96
CA ALA A 107 -6.90 2.92 -24.41
C ALA A 107 -7.71 1.88 -25.18
N ALA A 108 -7.72 0.63 -24.74
CA ALA A 108 -8.51 -0.45 -25.37
C ALA A 108 -10.01 -0.17 -25.28
N ASP A 109 -10.52 0.28 -24.14
CA ASP A 109 -11.92 0.64 -23.94
C ASP A 109 -12.34 1.83 -24.85
N ALA A 110 -11.49 2.85 -24.97
CA ALA A 110 -11.74 4.00 -25.82
C ALA A 110 -11.76 3.63 -27.33
N LEU A 111 -10.89 2.69 -27.74
CA LEU A 111 -10.85 2.19 -29.13
C LEU A 111 -12.02 1.25 -29.45
N ASN A 112 -12.59 0.58 -28.46
CA ASN A 112 -13.70 -0.35 -28.62
C ASN A 112 -14.78 -0.13 -27.54
N PRO A 113 -15.60 0.91 -27.67
CA PRO A 113 -16.51 1.35 -26.62
C PRO A 113 -17.68 0.39 -26.34
N LEU A 114 -17.97 -0.59 -27.21
CA LEU A 114 -19.03 -1.58 -27.03
C LEU A 114 -20.41 -0.98 -26.67
N GLY A 115 -20.73 0.18 -27.23
CA GLY A 115 -22.02 0.86 -27.00
C GLY A 115 -22.04 1.78 -25.75
N ARG A 116 -20.91 1.90 -25.02
CA ARG A 116 -20.76 2.91 -23.95
C ARG A 116 -20.53 4.29 -24.58
N ASP A 117 -21.05 5.32 -23.95
CA ASP A 117 -20.79 6.70 -24.35
C ASP A 117 -19.47 7.22 -23.77
N ALA A 118 -19.06 8.42 -24.18
CA ALA A 118 -17.80 9.01 -23.74
C ALA A 118 -17.81 9.35 -22.25
N GLU A 119 -18.95 9.72 -21.69
CA GLU A 119 -19.10 10.07 -20.27
C GLU A 119 -18.88 8.83 -19.41
N THR A 120 -19.54 7.73 -19.72
CA THR A 120 -19.34 6.42 -19.04
C THR A 120 -17.87 5.97 -19.09
N LEU A 121 -17.21 6.10 -20.25
CA LEU A 121 -15.80 5.72 -20.39
C LEU A 121 -14.85 6.60 -19.56
N LEU A 122 -15.16 7.88 -19.44
CA LEU A 122 -14.39 8.80 -18.59
C LEU A 122 -14.55 8.45 -17.10
N ASP A 123 -15.76 8.20 -16.64
CA ASP A 123 -16.04 7.80 -15.26
C ASP A 123 -15.34 6.46 -14.90
N GLU A 124 -15.37 5.49 -15.82
CA GLU A 124 -14.66 4.23 -15.65
C GLU A 124 -13.13 4.41 -15.58
N ALA A 125 -12.58 5.29 -16.44
CA ALA A 125 -11.14 5.59 -16.44
C ALA A 125 -10.72 6.29 -15.14
N GLU A 126 -11.50 7.28 -14.67
CA GLU A 126 -11.26 7.96 -13.39
C GLU A 126 -11.28 6.97 -12.23
N SER A 127 -12.29 6.09 -12.17
CA SER A 127 -12.41 5.06 -11.15
C SER A 127 -11.21 4.11 -11.13
N LYS A 128 -10.71 3.70 -12.31
CA LYS A 128 -9.53 2.83 -12.43
C LYS A 128 -8.26 3.52 -11.89
N ILE A 129 -8.05 4.79 -12.25
CA ILE A 129 -6.88 5.57 -11.77
C ILE A 129 -6.98 5.82 -10.27
N PHE A 130 -8.17 6.17 -9.78
CA PHE A 130 -8.42 6.41 -8.35
C PHE A 130 -8.08 5.18 -7.50
N LYS A 131 -8.44 3.97 -7.93
CA LYS A 131 -8.09 2.71 -7.26
C LYS A 131 -6.59 2.52 -7.09
N ILE A 132 -5.78 2.94 -8.08
CA ILE A 132 -4.31 2.87 -7.97
C ILE A 132 -3.82 3.84 -6.90
N ALA A 133 -4.35 5.07 -6.89
CA ALA A 133 -3.99 6.09 -5.90
C ALA A 133 -4.38 5.66 -4.48
N GLU A 134 -5.60 5.14 -4.31
CA GLU A 134 -6.13 4.65 -3.03
C GLU A 134 -5.34 3.44 -2.51
N ALA A 135 -5.03 2.47 -3.37
CA ALA A 135 -4.15 1.36 -3.03
C ALA A 135 -2.73 1.83 -2.69
N GLY A 136 -2.27 2.95 -3.27
CA GLY A 136 -1.02 3.62 -2.92
C GLY A 136 -1.06 4.29 -1.55
N ALA A 137 -2.15 4.97 -1.24
CA ALA A 137 -2.35 5.72 0.01
C ALA A 137 -2.73 4.81 1.20
N GLY A 138 -3.50 3.78 0.97
CA GLY A 138 -4.05 2.92 2.03
C GLY A 138 -3.04 2.15 2.86
N HIS A 139 -1.76 2.14 2.47
CA HIS A 139 -0.66 1.60 3.27
C HIS A 139 0.13 2.68 4.02
N SER A 140 -0.15 3.97 3.76
CA SER A 140 0.50 5.08 4.48
C SER A 140 -0.38 5.67 5.60
N GLU A 141 -1.64 5.27 5.70
CA GLU A 141 -2.52 5.61 6.83
C GLU A 141 -2.34 4.67 8.05
N GLY A 142 -1.26 3.91 8.11
CA GLY A 142 -0.80 3.29 9.34
C GLY A 142 -0.48 4.38 10.37
N PHE A 143 -1.06 4.26 11.57
CA PHE A 143 -0.87 5.09 12.76
C PHE A 143 -0.06 6.38 12.55
N VAL A 144 -0.74 7.47 12.24
CA VAL A 144 -0.11 8.80 12.23
C VAL A 144 0.29 9.13 13.66
N HIS A 145 1.53 9.50 13.88
CA HIS A 145 2.00 9.95 15.21
C HIS A 145 1.04 11.04 15.70
N ILE A 146 0.54 10.90 16.93
CA ILE A 146 -0.46 11.81 17.50
C ILE A 146 0.06 13.26 17.59
N ASN A 147 1.37 13.47 17.71
CA ASN A 147 1.97 14.79 17.86
C ASN A 147 1.67 15.74 16.68
N PRO A 148 1.83 15.37 15.39
CA PRO A 148 1.44 16.26 14.28
C PRO A 148 -0.06 16.56 14.26
N LEU A 149 -0.92 15.57 14.60
CA LEU A 149 -2.36 15.79 14.69
C LEU A 149 -2.73 16.73 15.82
N LEU A 150 -2.12 16.58 16.99
CA LEU A 150 -2.31 17.51 18.12
C LEU A 150 -1.88 18.93 17.76
N THR A 151 -0.76 19.09 17.07
CA THR A 151 -0.29 20.41 16.62
C THR A 151 -1.32 21.06 15.69
N GLN A 152 -1.82 20.34 14.70
CA GLN A 152 -2.85 20.83 13.78
C GLN A 152 -4.16 21.19 14.50
N VAL A 153 -4.57 20.38 15.48
CA VAL A 153 -5.78 20.66 16.27
C VAL A 153 -5.59 21.92 17.14
N VAL A 154 -4.44 22.07 17.79
CA VAL A 154 -4.13 23.24 18.60
C VAL A 154 -4.06 24.50 17.73
N GLU A 155 -3.39 24.45 16.58
CA GLU A 155 -3.35 25.55 15.61
C GLU A 155 -4.76 25.94 15.15
N ARG A 156 -5.60 24.95 14.86
CA ARG A 156 -6.99 25.18 14.45
C ARG A 156 -7.84 25.80 15.56
N ILE A 157 -7.67 25.35 16.80
CA ILE A 157 -8.34 25.93 17.97
C ILE A 157 -7.88 27.39 18.16
N GLN A 158 -6.58 27.65 17.98
CA GLN A 158 -6.02 28.98 18.10
C GLN A 158 -6.54 29.93 17.02
N GLU A 159 -6.59 29.46 15.75
CA GLU A 159 -7.23 30.21 14.67
C GLU A 159 -8.71 30.56 14.96
N LEU A 160 -9.46 29.61 15.52
CA LEU A 160 -10.86 29.82 15.89
C LEU A 160 -11.03 30.77 17.07
N HIS A 161 -10.10 30.73 18.02
CA HIS A 161 -10.09 31.60 19.20
C HIS A 161 -9.71 33.06 18.83
N ASP A 162 -8.75 33.23 17.91
CA ASP A 162 -8.22 34.54 17.50
C ASP A 162 -9.12 35.23 16.46
N ARG A 163 -10.23 34.60 16.04
CA ARG A 163 -11.24 35.25 15.20
C ARG A 163 -11.99 36.29 16.04
N ASP A 164 -11.82 37.54 15.65
CA ASP A 164 -12.43 38.72 16.31
C ASP A 164 -13.97 38.77 16.19
N ASN A 165 -14.59 37.83 15.48
CA ASN A 165 -16.03 37.85 15.19
C ASN A 165 -16.70 36.50 15.51
N PRO A 166 -17.43 36.38 16.65
CA PRO A 166 -18.08 35.13 17.06
C PRO A 166 -19.25 34.68 16.17
N SER A 167 -19.56 35.45 15.12
CA SER A 167 -20.60 35.12 14.14
C SER A 167 -20.09 34.49 12.84
N ASP A 168 -18.79 34.25 12.73
CA ASP A 168 -18.22 33.58 11.56
C ASP A 168 -18.52 32.06 11.60
N ILE A 169 -19.32 31.65 10.64
CA ILE A 169 -19.72 30.26 10.40
C ILE A 169 -18.46 29.39 10.24
N THR A 170 -18.35 28.32 11.01
CA THR A 170 -17.19 27.41 10.98
C THR A 170 -17.18 26.44 9.81
N GLY A 171 -18.27 26.40 9.01
CA GLY A 171 -18.48 25.55 7.85
C GLY A 171 -18.86 26.31 6.58
N VAL A 172 -19.52 25.62 5.64
CA VAL A 172 -20.10 26.23 4.44
C VAL A 172 -21.43 26.86 4.82
N PRO A 173 -21.63 28.18 4.61
CA PRO A 173 -22.87 28.85 4.97
C PRO A 173 -24.04 28.26 4.19
N THR A 174 -25.13 27.99 4.89
CA THR A 174 -26.37 27.49 4.26
C THR A 174 -27.14 28.60 3.52
N GLY A 175 -26.82 29.85 3.81
CA GLY A 175 -27.51 31.04 3.28
C GLY A 175 -28.78 31.40 4.07
N PHE A 176 -29.12 30.67 5.13
CA PHE A 176 -30.20 30.98 6.05
C PHE A 176 -29.59 31.51 7.35
N ILE A 177 -29.69 32.84 7.56
CA ILE A 177 -29.03 33.52 8.71
C ILE A 177 -29.37 32.90 10.07
N ASP A 178 -30.64 32.55 10.29
CA ASP A 178 -31.08 31.95 11.56
C ASP A 178 -30.54 30.54 11.81
N LEU A 179 -30.20 29.81 10.75
CA LEU A 179 -29.62 28.47 10.83
C LEU A 179 -28.09 28.58 11.01
N ASP A 180 -27.50 29.47 10.26
CA ASP A 180 -26.04 29.70 10.25
C ASP A 180 -25.54 30.29 11.60
N GLN A 181 -26.41 30.95 12.38
CA GLN A 181 -26.09 31.45 13.74
C GLN A 181 -26.21 30.39 14.84
N LYS A 182 -26.78 29.21 14.54
CA LYS A 182 -27.02 28.13 15.51
C LYS A 182 -26.10 26.92 15.33
N THR A 183 -25.31 26.90 14.26
CA THR A 183 -24.35 25.84 13.94
C THR A 183 -22.92 26.34 14.04
#